data_467a4a13e76bea86bdc24167581d48c6
#
_entry.id   467a4a13e76bea86bdc24167581d48c6
#
_cell.length_a   1.000
_cell.length_b   1.000
_cell.length_c   1.000
_cell.angle_alpha   90.00
_cell.angle_beta   90.00
_cell.angle_gamma   90.00
#
_symmetry.space_group_name_H-M   'P 1'
#
loop_
_entity.id
_entity.type
_entity.pdbx_description
1 polymer ?
#
loop_
_entity_poly.entity_id
_entity_poly.type
_entity_poly.pdbx_seq_one_letter_code
_entity_poly.pdbx_strand_id
1 'polypeptide(L)'
;TYEAILQLGEKRDTGDVEGKIIEQKNVTEKSLNTENINSVFKTLIGKQEQVPPIYSALKVNGKKLYEYARNGEDVKIEPRQIEIYSLELLNVDTKNKTIQFKVECSKGTYIRTLCEEIAERLGTVGYMKELNRTRVGDFCIENSITIEQLEQLQYQIITIEQFFKDFKKLPILTNQQPE
;
A
#
# COMPACT_ATOMS: atom_id res chain seq x y z
N THR A 1 -6.99 1.39 3.46
CA THR A 1 -6.36 2.71 3.69
C THR A 1 -4.99 2.52 4.30
N TYR A 2 -4.05 3.35 3.91
CA TYR A 2 -2.67 3.33 4.41
C TYR A 2 -2.21 4.74 4.75
N GLU A 3 -1.29 4.84 5.69
CA GLU A 3 -0.44 6.00 5.92
C GLU A 3 1.00 5.60 5.61
N ALA A 4 1.69 6.42 4.83
CA ALA A 4 3.05 6.14 4.39
C ALA A 4 3.95 7.35 4.53
N ILE A 5 5.23 7.09 4.75
CA ILE A 5 6.29 8.10 4.68
C ILE A 5 7.16 7.78 3.46
N LEU A 6 7.17 8.69 2.51
CA LEU A 6 8.05 8.70 1.35
C LEU A 6 9.33 9.45 1.70
N GLN A 7 10.49 8.82 1.56
CA GLN A 7 11.81 9.45 1.59
C GLN A 7 12.21 9.85 0.18
N LEU A 8 12.56 11.10 -0.03
CA LEU A 8 13.07 11.62 -1.30
C LEU A 8 14.60 11.62 -1.36
N GLY A 9 15.13 11.58 -2.57
CA GLY A 9 16.55 11.70 -2.90
C GLY A 9 17.30 10.40 -3.12
N GLU A 10 16.73 9.27 -2.76
CA GLU A 10 17.32 7.94 -2.92
C GLU A 10 16.30 6.97 -3.50
N LYS A 11 16.73 6.12 -4.44
CA LYS A 11 15.97 4.96 -4.92
C LYS A 11 16.62 3.68 -4.41
N ARG A 12 15.81 2.73 -3.99
CA ARG A 12 16.26 1.45 -3.48
C ARG A 12 15.73 0.30 -4.33
N ASP A 13 16.49 -0.77 -4.44
CA ASP A 13 16.14 -1.93 -5.29
C ASP A 13 14.84 -2.65 -4.85
N THR A 14 14.51 -2.61 -3.55
CA THR A 14 13.26 -3.17 -3.01
C THR A 14 12.11 -2.15 -2.98
N GLY A 15 12.40 -0.85 -3.20
CA GLY A 15 11.44 0.24 -3.05
C GLY A 15 11.11 0.61 -1.60
N ASP A 16 11.81 0.03 -0.60
CA ASP A 16 11.66 0.28 0.84
C ASP A 16 13.02 0.34 1.57
N VAL A 17 12.98 0.51 2.90
CA VAL A 17 14.20 0.70 3.73
C VAL A 17 15.15 -0.50 3.73
N GLU A 18 14.68 -1.70 3.41
CA GLU A 18 15.46 -2.94 3.42
C GLU A 18 16.38 -3.04 2.20
N GLY A 19 16.10 -2.28 1.15
CA GLY A 19 16.82 -2.33 -0.12
C GLY A 19 18.15 -1.57 -0.09
N LYS A 20 19.02 -1.91 -1.05
CA LYS A 20 20.24 -1.18 -1.33
C LYS A 20 19.96 0.06 -2.16
N ILE A 21 20.70 1.13 -1.92
CA ILE A 21 20.63 2.34 -2.74
C ILE A 21 21.16 2.00 -4.14
N ILE A 22 20.34 2.24 -5.17
CA ILE A 22 20.70 2.02 -6.58
C ILE A 22 20.77 3.32 -7.37
N GLU A 23 20.12 4.39 -6.90
CA GLU A 23 20.16 5.71 -7.53
C GLU A 23 20.04 6.80 -6.47
N GLN A 24 20.71 7.92 -6.68
CA GLN A 24 20.56 9.14 -5.87
C GLN A 24 20.31 10.33 -6.77
N LYS A 25 19.38 11.20 -6.38
CA LYS A 25 19.02 12.40 -7.13
C LYS A 25 18.71 13.56 -6.19
N ASN A 26 19.12 14.76 -6.59
CA ASN A 26 18.88 15.95 -5.80
C ASN A 26 17.38 16.18 -5.55
N VAL A 27 17.06 16.60 -4.33
CA VAL A 27 15.74 17.06 -3.93
C VAL A 27 15.73 18.58 -3.93
N THR A 28 14.90 19.17 -4.76
CA THR A 28 14.77 20.62 -4.88
C THR A 28 13.70 21.14 -3.92
N GLU A 29 13.70 22.45 -3.64
CA GLU A 29 12.62 23.09 -2.88
C GLU A 29 11.26 22.88 -3.56
N LYS A 30 11.22 22.86 -4.90
CA LYS A 30 10.01 22.55 -5.66
C LYS A 30 9.48 21.15 -5.37
N SER A 31 10.36 20.16 -5.18
CA SER A 31 9.95 18.78 -4.86
C SER A 31 9.29 18.66 -3.47
N LEU A 32 9.56 19.60 -2.57
CA LEU A 32 9.03 19.65 -1.21
C LEU A 32 7.94 20.71 -1.04
N ASN A 33 7.58 21.41 -2.11
CA ASN A 33 6.54 22.43 -2.08
C ASN A 33 5.16 21.76 -1.98
N THR A 34 4.36 22.16 -0.99
CA THR A 34 3.03 21.60 -0.70
C THR A 34 2.07 21.69 -1.89
N GLU A 35 2.08 22.82 -2.63
CA GLU A 35 1.19 23.00 -3.78
C GLU A 35 1.58 22.05 -4.91
N ASN A 36 2.88 21.89 -5.16
CA ASN A 36 3.39 20.97 -6.17
C ASN A 36 3.07 19.51 -5.82
N ILE A 37 3.25 19.11 -4.54
CA ILE A 37 2.90 17.78 -4.04
C ILE A 37 1.40 17.51 -4.24
N ASN A 38 0.54 18.44 -3.83
CA ASN A 38 -0.90 18.30 -4.01
C ASN A 38 -1.31 18.26 -5.49
N SER A 39 -0.60 18.99 -6.37
CA SER A 39 -0.81 18.90 -7.81
C SER A 39 -0.48 17.50 -8.34
N VAL A 40 0.67 16.93 -7.94
CA VAL A 40 1.05 15.55 -8.28
C VAL A 40 0.02 14.55 -7.77
N PHE A 41 -0.42 14.68 -6.52
CA PHE A 41 -1.42 13.78 -5.92
C PHE A 41 -2.72 13.75 -6.72
N LYS A 42 -3.21 14.91 -7.15
CA LYS A 42 -4.42 15.00 -7.99
C LYS A 42 -4.30 14.21 -9.30
N THR A 43 -3.10 14.12 -9.88
CA THR A 43 -2.89 13.37 -11.13
C THR A 43 -2.82 11.86 -10.93
N LEU A 44 -2.71 11.40 -9.68
CA LEU A 44 -2.63 9.98 -9.32
C LEU A 44 -3.97 9.38 -8.87
N ILE A 45 -4.98 10.23 -8.63
CA ILE A 45 -6.32 9.76 -8.22
C ILE A 45 -7.04 9.19 -9.44
N GLY A 46 -7.72 8.05 -9.24
CA GLY A 46 -8.51 7.35 -10.25
C GLY A 46 -7.92 6.00 -10.66
N LYS A 47 -8.42 5.49 -11.77
CA LYS A 47 -7.98 4.21 -12.35
C LYS A 47 -6.70 4.38 -13.13
N GLN A 48 -5.74 3.50 -12.88
CA GLN A 48 -4.45 3.50 -13.55
C GLN A 48 -3.84 2.10 -13.57
N GLU A 49 -2.79 1.95 -14.38
CA GLU A 49 -1.98 0.75 -14.41
C GLU A 49 -0.78 0.90 -13.48
N GLN A 50 -0.47 -0.14 -12.74
CA GLN A 50 0.71 -0.20 -11.88
C GLN A 50 1.48 -1.49 -12.15
N VAL A 51 2.78 -1.39 -12.39
CA VAL A 51 3.67 -2.55 -12.46
C VAL A 51 4.00 -2.98 -11.04
N PRO A 52 3.65 -4.21 -10.62
CA PRO A 52 4.02 -4.72 -9.32
C PRO A 52 5.54 -4.76 -9.12
N PRO A 53 6.05 -4.49 -7.91
CA PRO A 53 7.49 -4.58 -7.64
C PRO A 53 7.95 -6.05 -7.73
N ILE A 54 9.18 -6.25 -8.21
CA ILE A 54 9.76 -7.60 -8.33
C ILE A 54 9.89 -8.29 -6.96
N TYR A 55 10.12 -7.53 -5.90
CA TYR A 55 10.11 -8.03 -4.52
C TYR A 55 8.69 -8.13 -3.97
N SER A 56 7.87 -9.02 -4.57
CA SER A 56 6.50 -9.29 -4.12
C SER A 56 6.19 -10.79 -4.14
N ALA A 57 5.14 -11.18 -3.42
CA ALA A 57 4.64 -12.55 -3.38
C ALA A 57 3.72 -12.92 -4.57
N LEU A 58 3.58 -12.01 -5.53
CA LEU A 58 2.85 -12.26 -6.76
C LEU A 58 3.49 -13.42 -7.53
N LYS A 59 2.67 -14.35 -8.05
CA LYS A 59 3.16 -15.47 -8.85
C LYS A 59 3.09 -15.16 -10.34
N VAL A 60 4.19 -15.43 -11.04
CA VAL A 60 4.29 -15.47 -12.49
C VAL A 60 4.88 -16.82 -12.87
N ASN A 61 4.24 -17.54 -13.79
CA ASN A 61 4.63 -18.90 -14.19
C ASN A 61 4.80 -19.87 -13.00
N GLY A 62 3.95 -19.75 -11.97
CA GLY A 62 3.96 -20.60 -10.78
C GLY A 62 5.00 -20.25 -9.71
N LYS A 63 5.98 -19.39 -9.99
CA LYS A 63 7.06 -18.95 -9.11
C LYS A 63 6.77 -17.51 -8.61
N LYS A 64 7.09 -17.21 -7.36
CA LYS A 64 6.89 -15.85 -6.79
C LYS A 64 7.93 -14.88 -7.34
N LEU A 65 7.53 -13.60 -7.55
CA LEU A 65 8.43 -12.60 -8.12
C LEU A 65 9.70 -12.38 -7.30
N TYR A 66 9.62 -12.39 -5.96
CA TYR A 66 10.82 -12.25 -5.13
C TYR A 66 11.82 -13.41 -5.30
N GLU A 67 11.39 -14.59 -5.76
CA GLU A 67 12.27 -15.73 -6.04
C GLU A 67 13.08 -15.48 -7.33
N TYR A 68 12.47 -14.85 -8.35
CA TYR A 68 13.17 -14.39 -9.54
C TYR A 68 14.24 -13.35 -9.17
N ALA A 69 13.85 -12.33 -8.37
CA ALA A 69 14.77 -11.30 -7.94
C ALA A 69 16.00 -11.85 -7.19
N ARG A 70 15.80 -12.79 -6.26
CA ARG A 70 16.88 -13.42 -5.49
C ARG A 70 17.82 -14.26 -6.34
N ASN A 71 17.30 -14.87 -7.40
CA ASN A 71 18.09 -15.70 -8.32
C ASN A 71 18.75 -14.88 -9.44
N GLY A 72 18.49 -13.56 -9.53
CA GLY A 72 18.96 -12.73 -10.63
C GLY A 72 18.32 -13.09 -11.98
N GLU A 73 17.12 -13.68 -11.96
CA GLU A 73 16.40 -14.09 -13.16
C GLU A 73 15.49 -12.95 -13.64
N ASP A 74 15.55 -12.66 -14.93
CA ASP A 74 14.63 -11.70 -15.54
C ASP A 74 13.24 -12.31 -15.70
N VAL A 75 12.22 -11.51 -15.39
CA VAL A 75 10.82 -11.89 -15.56
C VAL A 75 10.01 -10.69 -16.03
N LYS A 76 9.18 -10.89 -17.05
CA LYS A 76 8.25 -9.85 -17.50
C LYS A 76 7.09 -9.77 -16.53
N ILE A 77 6.92 -8.59 -15.92
CA ILE A 77 5.82 -8.30 -14.99
C ILE A 77 4.79 -7.47 -15.72
N GLU A 78 3.61 -8.03 -15.91
CA GLU A 78 2.50 -7.32 -16.55
C GLU A 78 1.87 -6.29 -15.60
N PRO A 79 1.57 -5.07 -16.08
CA PRO A 79 0.86 -4.07 -15.31
C PRO A 79 -0.51 -4.60 -14.85
N ARG A 80 -0.99 -4.07 -13.71
CA ARG A 80 -2.30 -4.40 -13.17
C ARG A 80 -3.12 -3.14 -12.99
N GLN A 81 -4.40 -3.26 -13.27
CA GLN A 81 -5.36 -2.18 -13.00
C GLN A 81 -5.52 -2.01 -11.49
N ILE A 82 -5.29 -0.79 -11.04
CA ILE A 82 -5.52 -0.33 -9.68
C ILE A 82 -6.39 0.93 -9.70
N GLU A 83 -6.90 1.30 -8.55
CA GLU A 83 -7.63 2.56 -8.38
C GLU A 83 -7.20 3.22 -7.09
N ILE A 84 -6.83 4.49 -7.16
CA ILE A 84 -6.59 5.35 -6.01
C ILE A 84 -7.83 6.21 -5.81
N TYR A 85 -8.52 5.98 -4.70
CA TYR A 85 -9.76 6.69 -4.37
C TYR A 85 -9.49 8.06 -3.78
N SER A 86 -8.47 8.16 -2.92
CA SER A 86 -8.03 9.43 -2.34
C SER A 86 -6.54 9.39 -2.02
N LEU A 87 -5.90 10.57 -2.08
CA LEU A 87 -4.52 10.78 -1.71
C LEU A 87 -4.42 12.14 -0.99
N GLU A 88 -4.02 12.13 0.27
CA GLU A 88 -4.02 13.28 1.15
C GLU A 88 -2.62 13.50 1.71
N LEU A 89 -2.13 14.73 1.61
CA LEU A 89 -0.86 15.15 2.22
C LEU A 89 -1.07 15.41 3.71
N LEU A 90 -0.33 14.70 4.55
CA LEU A 90 -0.39 14.86 6.01
C LEU A 90 0.71 15.79 6.53
N ASN A 91 1.96 15.61 6.05
CA ASN A 91 3.10 16.40 6.50
C ASN A 91 4.23 16.43 5.48
N VAL A 92 5.02 17.49 5.46
CA VAL A 92 6.26 17.63 4.71
C VAL A 92 7.39 18.03 5.66
N ASP A 93 8.39 17.18 5.80
CA ASP A 93 9.62 17.51 6.53
C ASP A 93 10.73 17.87 5.53
N THR A 94 10.96 19.15 5.37
CA THR A 94 11.96 19.67 4.44
C THR A 94 13.39 19.36 4.86
N LYS A 95 13.65 19.26 6.17
CA LYS A 95 14.98 18.94 6.72
C LYS A 95 15.36 17.50 6.41
N ASN A 96 14.44 16.58 6.65
CA ASN A 96 14.65 15.15 6.41
C ASN A 96 14.24 14.71 4.99
N LYS A 97 13.70 15.64 4.18
CA LYS A 97 13.22 15.38 2.81
C LYS A 97 12.19 14.26 2.75
N THR A 98 11.22 14.27 3.65
CA THR A 98 10.16 13.27 3.72
C THR A 98 8.78 13.89 3.47
N ILE A 99 7.91 13.08 2.88
CA ILE A 99 6.49 13.40 2.64
C ILE A 99 5.66 12.31 3.32
N GLN A 100 4.82 12.71 4.27
CA GLN A 100 3.84 11.81 4.89
C GLN A 100 2.48 12.01 4.22
N PHE A 101 1.86 10.92 3.82
CA PHE A 101 0.58 10.96 3.15
C PHE A 101 -0.32 9.81 3.55
N LYS A 102 -1.62 10.01 3.36
CA LYS A 102 -2.65 8.98 3.51
C LYS A 102 -3.21 8.63 2.14
N VAL A 103 -3.41 7.35 1.89
CA VAL A 103 -3.97 6.84 0.63
C VAL A 103 -5.07 5.84 0.88
N GLU A 104 -6.19 6.02 0.18
CA GLU A 104 -7.23 5.01 0.05
C GLU A 104 -7.19 4.45 -1.38
N CYS A 105 -7.08 3.13 -1.51
CA CYS A 105 -6.85 2.49 -2.80
C CYS A 105 -7.49 1.10 -2.88
N SER A 106 -7.63 0.60 -4.09
CA SER A 106 -8.10 -0.74 -4.37
C SER A 106 -7.14 -1.82 -3.86
N LYS A 107 -7.65 -3.04 -3.71
CA LYS A 107 -6.80 -4.21 -3.43
C LYS A 107 -5.75 -4.39 -4.52
N GLY A 108 -4.56 -4.86 -4.12
CA GLY A 108 -3.45 -5.13 -5.05
C GLY A 108 -2.59 -3.91 -5.39
N THR A 109 -2.91 -2.72 -4.86
CA THR A 109 -2.06 -1.54 -4.99
C THR A 109 -0.80 -1.69 -4.12
N TYR A 110 0.37 -1.47 -4.72
CA TYR A 110 1.66 -1.48 -4.04
C TYR A 110 2.06 -0.05 -3.66
N ILE A 111 2.08 0.24 -2.36
CA ILE A 111 2.41 1.59 -1.86
C ILE A 111 3.89 1.92 -2.11
N ARG A 112 4.78 0.93 -2.17
CA ARG A 112 6.18 1.13 -2.57
C ARG A 112 6.29 1.72 -3.97
N THR A 113 5.61 1.12 -4.95
CA THR A 113 5.57 1.62 -6.33
C THR A 113 4.92 3.00 -6.40
N LEU A 114 3.86 3.25 -5.61
CA LEU A 114 3.24 4.58 -5.54
C LEU A 114 4.23 5.64 -4.99
N CYS A 115 5.04 5.30 -3.99
CA CYS A 115 6.07 6.19 -3.46
C CYS A 115 7.10 6.55 -4.53
N GLU A 116 7.59 5.56 -5.30
CA GLU A 116 8.52 5.80 -6.41
C GLU A 116 7.88 6.70 -7.47
N GLU A 117 6.66 6.46 -7.87
CA GLU A 117 5.94 7.25 -8.86
C GLU A 117 5.70 8.69 -8.40
N ILE A 118 5.34 8.92 -7.14
CA ILE A 118 5.22 10.26 -6.56
C ILE A 118 6.56 10.98 -6.66
N ALA A 119 7.67 10.34 -6.26
CA ALA A 119 9.00 10.94 -6.30
C ALA A 119 9.43 11.29 -7.73
N GLU A 120 9.18 10.44 -8.71
CA GLU A 120 9.47 10.66 -10.12
C GLU A 120 8.69 11.86 -10.67
N ARG A 121 7.39 11.99 -10.38
CA ARG A 121 6.55 13.13 -10.76
C ARG A 121 6.97 14.43 -10.07
N LEU A 122 7.58 14.35 -8.89
CA LEU A 122 8.20 15.50 -8.20
C LEU A 122 9.60 15.85 -8.73
N GLY A 123 10.10 15.10 -9.74
CA GLY A 123 11.38 15.37 -10.42
C GLY A 123 12.61 14.83 -9.71
N THR A 124 12.45 13.91 -8.76
CA THR A 124 13.52 13.23 -8.02
C THR A 124 13.30 11.72 -8.00
N VAL A 125 13.95 11.01 -7.09
CA VAL A 125 13.72 9.60 -6.78
C VAL A 125 13.34 9.44 -5.32
N GLY A 126 12.71 8.31 -4.95
CA GLY A 126 12.31 8.08 -3.58
C GLY A 126 12.00 6.62 -3.30
N TYR A 127 11.86 6.29 -2.02
CA TYR A 127 11.44 4.99 -1.55
C TYR A 127 10.47 5.11 -0.37
N MET A 128 9.70 4.07 -0.12
CA MET A 128 8.82 3.97 1.03
C MET A 128 9.62 3.75 2.31
N LYS A 129 9.66 4.77 3.18
CA LYS A 129 10.38 4.72 4.45
C LYS A 129 9.59 4.02 5.54
N GLU A 130 8.29 4.33 5.63
CA GLU A 130 7.39 3.75 6.61
C GLU A 130 6.03 3.46 5.97
N LEU A 131 5.35 2.44 6.46
CA LEU A 131 4.01 2.07 6.03
C LEU A 131 3.18 1.59 7.21
N ASN A 132 2.01 2.20 7.39
CA ASN A 132 1.00 1.74 8.32
C ASN A 132 -0.31 1.48 7.57
N ARG A 133 -0.86 0.27 7.69
CA ARG A 133 -2.18 -0.04 7.15
C ARG A 133 -3.23 0.24 8.21
N THR A 134 -3.95 1.35 8.06
CA THR A 134 -4.90 1.85 9.06
C THR A 134 -6.31 1.28 8.89
N ARG A 135 -6.67 0.78 7.68
CA ARG A 135 -8.00 0.21 7.45
C ARG A 135 -8.01 -0.85 6.35
N VAL A 136 -8.80 -1.90 6.54
CA VAL A 136 -9.13 -2.93 5.53
C VAL A 136 -10.61 -3.24 5.60
N GLY A 137 -11.38 -2.85 4.59
CA GLY A 137 -12.85 -2.95 4.62
C GLY A 137 -13.40 -2.20 5.84
N ASP A 138 -14.15 -2.89 6.69
CA ASP A 138 -14.73 -2.35 7.92
C ASP A 138 -13.80 -2.38 9.13
N PHE A 139 -12.62 -3.00 9.00
CA PHE A 139 -11.65 -3.10 10.09
C PHE A 139 -10.73 -1.90 10.11
N CYS A 140 -10.75 -1.15 11.21
CA CYS A 140 -9.88 -0.01 11.48
C CYS A 140 -8.83 -0.38 12.53
N ILE A 141 -7.65 0.19 12.44
CA ILE A 141 -6.53 -0.08 13.35
C ILE A 141 -6.88 0.31 14.79
N GLU A 142 -7.70 1.34 14.96
CA GLU A 142 -8.17 1.82 16.27
C GLU A 142 -8.98 0.77 17.04
N ASN A 143 -9.60 -0.16 16.31
CA ASN A 143 -10.36 -1.28 16.87
C ASN A 143 -9.54 -2.57 16.98
N SER A 144 -8.24 -2.51 16.66
CA SER A 144 -7.32 -3.62 16.76
C SER A 144 -6.72 -3.69 18.16
N ILE A 145 -6.24 -4.87 18.53
CA ILE A 145 -5.51 -5.09 19.78
C ILE A 145 -4.06 -5.45 19.48
N THR A 146 -3.16 -5.15 20.38
CA THR A 146 -1.77 -5.58 20.31
C THR A 146 -1.61 -7.03 20.77
N ILE A 147 -0.44 -7.61 20.49
CA ILE A 147 -0.12 -8.97 20.97
C ILE A 147 -0.09 -9.00 22.50
N GLU A 148 0.43 -7.96 23.14
CA GLU A 148 0.47 -7.83 24.59
C GLU A 148 -0.95 -7.77 25.20
N GLN A 149 -1.85 -7.04 24.57
CA GLN A 149 -3.27 -7.01 25.00
C GLN A 149 -3.94 -8.36 24.82
N LEU A 150 -3.62 -9.10 23.75
CA LEU A 150 -4.12 -10.46 23.53
C LEU A 150 -3.61 -11.41 24.64
N GLU A 151 -2.33 -11.35 24.98
CA GLU A 151 -1.72 -12.15 26.05
C GLU A 151 -2.34 -11.86 27.42
N GLN A 152 -2.76 -10.60 27.64
CA GLN A 152 -3.46 -10.18 28.85
C GLN A 152 -4.97 -10.46 28.83
N LEU A 153 -5.47 -11.17 27.80
CA LEU A 153 -6.90 -11.47 27.60
C LEU A 153 -7.79 -10.21 27.50
N GLN A 154 -7.22 -9.07 27.08
CA GLN A 154 -7.92 -7.80 26.89
C GLN A 154 -8.46 -7.70 25.45
N TYR A 155 -9.44 -8.53 25.09
CA TYR A 155 -10.01 -8.54 23.75
C TYR A 155 -11.51 -8.85 23.75
N GLN A 156 -12.16 -8.44 22.66
CA GLN A 156 -13.52 -8.85 22.34
C GLN A 156 -13.52 -9.69 21.06
N ILE A 157 -14.20 -10.82 21.11
CA ILE A 157 -14.38 -11.68 19.95
C ILE A 157 -15.54 -11.12 19.11
N ILE A 158 -15.27 -10.84 17.83
CA ILE A 158 -16.34 -10.53 16.87
C ILE A 158 -16.99 -11.86 16.48
N THR A 159 -18.28 -12.01 16.75
CA THR A 159 -19.03 -13.23 16.36
C THR A 159 -19.21 -13.30 14.84
N ILE A 160 -19.48 -14.50 14.33
CA ILE A 160 -19.78 -14.72 12.91
C ILE A 160 -20.98 -13.86 12.48
N GLU A 161 -22.01 -13.75 13.31
CA GLU A 161 -23.17 -12.92 13.02
C GLU A 161 -22.82 -11.43 12.96
N GLN A 162 -21.98 -10.95 13.86
CA GLN A 162 -21.50 -9.55 13.84
C GLN A 162 -20.65 -9.27 12.61
N PHE A 163 -19.81 -10.22 12.20
CA PHE A 163 -18.97 -10.09 11.00
C PHE A 163 -19.80 -10.05 9.71
N PHE A 164 -20.84 -10.90 9.62
CA PHE A 164 -21.73 -10.99 8.44
C PHE A 164 -23.01 -10.18 8.58
N LYS A 165 -23.09 -9.20 9.49
CA LYS A 165 -24.31 -8.40 9.72
C LYS A 165 -24.89 -7.74 8.47
N ASP A 166 -24.03 -7.34 7.52
CA ASP A 166 -24.43 -6.66 6.28
C ASP A 166 -24.66 -7.62 5.11
N PHE A 167 -24.44 -8.94 5.31
CA PHE A 167 -24.76 -9.94 4.29
C PHE A 167 -26.22 -10.38 4.38
N LYS A 168 -26.88 -10.46 3.21
CA LYS A 168 -28.24 -11.01 3.16
C LYS A 168 -28.23 -12.46 3.66
N LYS A 169 -28.98 -12.75 4.70
CA LYS A 169 -29.22 -14.13 5.11
C LYS A 169 -30.02 -14.84 4.02
N LEU A 170 -29.39 -15.80 3.35
CA LEU A 170 -30.13 -16.68 2.43
C LEU A 170 -30.91 -17.68 3.28
N PRO A 171 -32.21 -17.94 2.98
CA PRO A 171 -32.95 -18.98 3.66
C PRO A 171 -32.31 -20.33 3.33
N ILE A 172 -32.04 -21.11 4.38
CA ILE A 172 -31.65 -22.52 4.20
C ILE A 172 -32.88 -23.24 3.64
N LEU A 173 -32.81 -23.66 2.38
CA LEU A 173 -33.81 -24.57 1.83
C LEU A 173 -33.63 -25.91 2.53
N THR A 174 -34.41 -26.16 3.58
CA THR A 174 -34.56 -27.50 4.12
C THR A 174 -35.23 -28.34 3.05
N ASN A 175 -34.51 -29.32 2.50
CA ASN A 175 -35.10 -30.36 1.67
C ASN A 175 -36.12 -31.10 2.57
N GLN A 176 -37.38 -30.74 2.45
CA GLN A 176 -38.44 -31.63 2.87
C GLN A 176 -38.41 -32.81 1.89
N GLN A 177 -37.98 -33.97 2.38
CA GLN A 177 -38.18 -35.21 1.65
C GLN A 177 -39.70 -35.40 1.53
N PRO A 178 -40.24 -35.65 0.34
CA PRO A 178 -41.63 -36.07 0.21
C PRO A 178 -41.82 -37.48 0.85
N GLU A 179 -42.83 -37.61 1.66
CA GLU A 179 -43.33 -38.93 2.17
C GLU A 179 -43.72 -39.86 1.02
#